data_111160865479a8f8d9329318da3eebc8
#
_entry.id   111160865479a8f8d9329318da3eebc8
#
_cell.length_a   1.000
_cell.length_b   1.000
_cell.length_c   1.000
_cell.angle_alpha   90.00
_cell.angle_beta   90.00
_cell.angle_gamma   90.00
#
_symmetry.space_group_name_H-M   'P 1'
#
loop_
_entity.id
_entity.type
_entity.pdbx_description
1 polymer ?
#
loop_
_entity_poly.entity_id
_entity_poly.type
_entity_poly.pdbx_seq_one_letter_code
_entity_poly.pdbx_strand_id
1 'polypeptide(L)' 'MNELDLKRCPFCGSYEISIDEFELIPGVFEYSAVCADCKVSTAYVMTKEQALNDWNKRFE' A
#
# COMPACT_ATOMS: atom_id res chain seq x y z
N MET A 1 17.04 7.70 -4.54
CA MET A 1 15.67 7.91 -4.08
C MET A 1 14.83 6.68 -4.33
N ASN A 2 14.15 6.26 -3.34
CA ASN A 2 13.37 5.05 -3.41
C ASN A 2 11.93 5.39 -3.77
N GLU A 3 11.44 4.83 -4.87
CA GLU A 3 10.07 5.06 -5.29
C GLU A 3 9.07 4.46 -4.31
N LEU A 4 9.54 3.53 -3.46
CA LEU A 4 8.70 2.92 -2.44
C LEU A 4 8.89 3.63 -1.11
N ASP A 5 8.89 4.94 -1.15
CA ASP A 5 9.09 5.75 0.04
C ASP A 5 7.81 5.82 0.84
N LEU A 6 7.49 4.71 1.50
CA LEU A 6 6.28 4.58 2.28
C LEU A 6 6.50 5.08 3.70
N LYS A 7 5.53 5.83 4.19
CA LYS A 7 5.56 6.24 5.58
C LYS A 7 5.16 5.07 6.45
N ARG A 8 5.56 5.14 7.72
CA ARG A 8 5.24 4.05 8.64
C ARG A 8 3.73 3.99 8.85
N CYS A 9 3.30 2.85 9.36
CA CYS A 9 1.89 2.63 9.61
C CYS A 9 1.35 3.64 10.62
N PRO A 10 0.26 4.33 10.32
CA PRO A 10 -0.31 5.31 11.24
C PRO A 10 -1.01 4.69 12.44
N PHE A 11 -1.21 3.38 12.40
CA PHE A 11 -1.93 2.71 13.47
C PHE A 11 -1.01 2.00 14.45
N CYS A 12 0.02 1.33 13.95
CA CYS A 12 0.93 0.60 14.82
C CYS A 12 2.36 1.12 14.77
N GLY A 13 2.67 2.04 13.86
CA GLY A 13 3.98 2.63 13.76
C GLY A 13 5.02 1.75 13.10
N SER A 14 4.63 0.63 12.52
CA SER A 14 5.56 -0.28 11.89
C SER A 14 5.99 0.24 10.53
N TYR A 15 7.23 -0.11 10.16
CA TYR A 15 7.73 0.19 8.82
C TYR A 15 7.60 -1.00 7.88
N GLU A 16 6.99 -2.08 8.35
CA GLU A 16 6.82 -3.29 7.55
C GLU A 16 5.63 -3.15 6.63
N ILE A 17 5.75 -2.26 5.66
CA ILE A 17 4.69 -1.98 4.71
C ILE A 17 5.09 -2.56 3.37
N SER A 18 4.15 -3.21 2.72
CA SER A 18 4.41 -3.77 1.40
C SER A 18 3.22 -3.50 0.48
N ILE A 19 3.47 -3.65 -0.81
CA ILE A 19 2.43 -3.48 -1.81
C ILE A 19 1.91 -4.86 -2.17
N ASP A 20 0.61 -5.04 -2.02
CA ASP A 20 -0.06 -6.28 -2.35
C ASP A 20 -0.61 -6.18 -3.77
N GLU A 21 -0.37 -7.20 -4.56
CA GLU A 21 -0.79 -7.22 -5.95
C GLU A 21 -1.85 -8.31 -6.12
N PHE A 22 -2.97 -7.95 -6.70
CA PHE A 22 -4.07 -8.86 -6.91
C PHE A 22 -4.52 -8.82 -8.36
N GLU A 23 -4.60 -9.99 -8.99
CA GLU A 23 -5.05 -10.08 -10.38
C GLU A 23 -6.57 -10.23 -10.38
N LEU A 24 -7.25 -9.20 -10.82
CA LEU A 24 -8.70 -9.17 -10.83
C LEU A 24 -9.26 -10.05 -11.94
N ILE A 25 -8.77 -9.83 -13.14
CA ILE A 25 -9.08 -10.67 -14.30
C ILE A 25 -7.79 -10.79 -15.09
N PRO A 26 -7.68 -11.74 -16.01
CA PRO A 26 -6.44 -11.92 -16.76
C PRO A 26 -5.97 -10.62 -17.39
N GLY A 27 -4.76 -10.21 -17.03
CA GLY A 27 -4.15 -9.00 -17.57
C GLY A 27 -4.49 -7.72 -16.83
N VAL A 28 -5.34 -7.78 -15.81
CA VAL A 28 -5.73 -6.59 -15.04
C VAL A 28 -5.38 -6.82 -13.58
N PHE A 29 -4.53 -5.94 -13.04
CA PHE A 29 -4.05 -6.05 -11.67
C PHE A 29 -4.48 -4.87 -10.84
N GLU A 30 -4.67 -5.10 -9.55
CA GLU A 30 -4.92 -4.06 -8.59
C GLU A 30 -3.88 -4.12 -7.48
N TYR A 31 -3.64 -3.00 -6.83
CA TYR A 31 -2.60 -2.89 -5.84
C TYR A 31 -3.11 -2.21 -4.59
N SER A 32 -2.56 -2.60 -3.45
CA SER A 32 -2.85 -1.92 -2.19
C SER A 32 -1.63 -1.95 -1.31
N ALA A 33 -1.53 -1.00 -0.41
CA ALA A 33 -0.45 -0.96 0.57
C ALA A 33 -0.95 -1.64 1.84
N VAL A 34 -0.14 -2.53 2.39
CA VAL A 34 -0.55 -3.36 3.52
C VAL A 34 0.53 -3.30 4.61
N CYS A 35 0.09 -3.15 5.84
CA CYS A 35 0.99 -3.26 6.99
C CYS A 35 1.05 -4.71 7.43
N ALA A 36 2.27 -5.24 7.53
CA ALA A 36 2.44 -6.65 7.91
C ALA A 36 2.14 -6.89 9.38
N ASP A 37 2.27 -5.86 10.20
CA ASP A 37 2.09 -6.02 11.64
C ASP A 37 0.63 -5.98 12.06
N CYS A 38 -0.08 -4.91 11.71
CA CYS A 38 -1.46 -4.78 12.16
C CYS A 38 -2.47 -5.11 11.07
N LYS A 39 -1.98 -5.44 9.86
CA LYS A 39 -2.83 -5.92 8.76
C LYS A 39 -3.75 -4.86 8.18
N VAL A 40 -3.55 -3.61 8.52
CA VAL A 40 -4.34 -2.55 7.90
C VAL A 40 -3.86 -2.37 6.45
N SER A 41 -4.78 -2.03 5.57
CA SER A 41 -4.42 -1.85 4.16
C SER A 41 -5.27 -0.75 3.55
N THR A 42 -4.79 -0.24 2.41
CA THR A 42 -5.56 0.71 1.62
C THR A 42 -6.53 -0.06 0.74
N ALA A 43 -7.44 0.68 0.10
CA ALA A 43 -8.29 0.08 -0.90
C ALA A 43 -7.44 -0.33 -2.11
N TYR A 44 -7.94 -1.29 -2.86
CA TYR A 44 -7.25 -1.70 -4.08
C TYR A 44 -7.39 -0.63 -5.14
N VAL A 45 -6.27 -0.31 -5.78
CA VAL A 45 -6.23 0.71 -6.82
C VAL A 45 -5.50 0.16 -8.03
N MET A 46 -5.55 0.89 -9.13
CA MET A 46 -5.08 0.36 -10.40
C MET A 46 -3.57 0.40 -10.57
N THR A 47 -2.87 1.21 -9.77
CA THR A 47 -1.42 1.33 -9.92
C THR A 47 -0.75 1.33 -8.56
N LYS A 48 0.53 0.93 -8.56
CA LYS A 48 1.31 0.97 -7.33
C LYS A 48 1.47 2.40 -6.83
N GLU A 49 1.66 3.31 -7.74
CA GLU A 49 1.84 4.70 -7.37
C GLU A 49 0.63 5.23 -6.63
N GLN A 50 -0.55 4.86 -7.10
CA GLN A 50 -1.78 5.28 -6.43
C GLN A 50 -1.84 4.69 -5.03
N ALA A 51 -1.45 3.42 -4.88
CA ALA A 51 -1.44 2.78 -3.58
C ALA A 51 -0.48 3.49 -2.62
N LEU A 52 0.69 3.87 -3.11
CA LEU A 52 1.65 4.59 -2.30
C LEU A 52 1.10 5.94 -1.85
N ASN A 53 0.47 6.63 -2.77
CA ASN A 53 -0.10 7.94 -2.45
C ASN A 53 -1.20 7.81 -1.41
N ASP A 54 -2.06 6.81 -1.58
CA ASP A 54 -3.16 6.61 -0.65
C ASP A 54 -2.63 6.27 0.74
N TRP A 55 -1.60 5.44 0.81
CA TRP A 55 -1.02 5.08 2.08
C TRP A 55 -0.43 6.30 2.78
N ASN A 56 0.38 7.05 2.05
CA ASN A 56 1.05 8.21 2.63
C ASN A 56 0.06 9.29 3.05
N LYS A 57 -1.03 9.41 2.31
CA LYS A 57 -2.06 10.37 2.65
C LYS A 57 -2.73 10.00 3.98
N ARG A 58 -2.95 8.71 4.18
CA ARG A 58 -3.59 8.25 5.41
C ARG A 58 -2.73 8.47 6.64
N PHE A 59 -1.42 8.56 6.44
CA PHE A 59 -0.51 8.72 7.56
C PHE A 59 -0.76 10.03 8.30
N GLU A 60 -1.29 10.98 7.62
CA GLU A 60 -1.55 12.25 8.27
C GLU A 60 -2.78 12.19 9.14
#